data_a6e3b829f8f84ff48060a1950aa79ad1
#
_entry.id   a6e3b829f8f84ff48060a1950aa79ad1
#
_cell.length_a   1.000
_cell.length_b   1.000
_cell.length_c   1.000
_cell.angle_alpha   90.00
_cell.angle_beta   90.00
_cell.angle_gamma   90.00
#
_symmetry.space_group_name_H-M   'P 1'
#
loop_
_entity.id
_entity.type
_entity.pdbx_description
1 polymer ?
#
loop_
_entity_poly.entity_id
_entity_poly.type
_entity_poly.pdbx_seq_one_letter_code
_entity_poly.pdbx_strand_id
1 'polypeptide(L)'
;MGMGFATCGGASAGNPFDSGPIADFMNIFKEQAIPRETVAWKGAEKPGTIVVSTSQRRLYYVLGGGQAVRYGVGVGRQGFSWSGQKSVTMKKEWPAWRPPAQMLARRPDLPRFMAGGQDNPLGARAMYLGSSLYRIHGSNEPETMGAAVSSGCIRMTNKDVVDLYDRVKVGTKVIVRN
;
A
#
# COMPACT_ATOMS: atom_id res chain seq x y z
N MET A 1 16.26 -46.83 46.17
CA MET A 1 15.10 -45.94 46.05
C MET A 1 15.52 -44.74 45.22
N GLY A 2 15.14 -44.74 43.96
CA GLY A 2 15.42 -43.62 43.02
C GLY A 2 14.15 -43.31 42.28
N MET A 3 13.51 -42.19 42.60
CA MET A 3 12.32 -41.68 41.89
C MET A 3 12.78 -40.95 40.64
N GLY A 4 12.41 -41.49 39.50
CA GLY A 4 12.57 -40.82 38.22
C GLY A 4 11.45 -39.79 37.99
N PHE A 5 11.81 -38.55 37.77
CA PHE A 5 10.88 -37.51 37.32
C PHE A 5 10.72 -37.61 35.80
N ALA A 6 9.53 -37.95 35.35
CA ALA A 6 9.12 -37.87 33.98
C ALA A 6 8.82 -36.40 33.63
N THR A 7 9.61 -35.78 32.74
CA THR A 7 9.32 -34.50 32.17
C THR A 7 8.26 -34.65 31.08
N CYS A 8 7.08 -34.10 31.31
CA CYS A 8 6.02 -33.96 30.32
C CYS A 8 6.46 -32.92 29.27
N GLY A 9 6.88 -33.39 28.09
CA GLY A 9 7.10 -32.55 26.92
C GLY A 9 5.76 -32.08 26.39
N GLY A 10 5.46 -30.82 26.57
CA GLY A 10 4.30 -30.18 25.96
C GLY A 10 4.54 -30.07 24.42
N ALA A 11 3.83 -30.87 23.64
CA ALA A 11 3.73 -30.68 22.22
C ALA A 11 2.96 -29.39 22.00
N SER A 12 3.62 -28.37 21.42
CA SER A 12 2.98 -27.18 20.88
C SER A 12 2.06 -27.63 19.74
N ALA A 13 0.75 -27.55 19.93
CA ALA A 13 -0.21 -27.79 18.86
C ALA A 13 -0.02 -26.70 17.81
N GLY A 14 0.58 -27.06 16.68
CA GLY A 14 0.64 -26.18 15.50
C GLY A 14 -0.78 -25.81 15.07
N ASN A 15 -0.95 -24.58 14.66
CA ASN A 15 -2.21 -24.07 14.17
C ASN A 15 -2.67 -24.95 12.95
N PRO A 16 -3.88 -25.55 12.96
CA PRO A 16 -4.34 -26.45 11.91
C PRO A 16 -4.45 -25.80 10.53
N PHE A 17 -4.22 -24.48 10.45
CA PHE A 17 -4.19 -23.72 9.21
C PHE A 17 -2.76 -23.51 8.63
N ASP A 18 -1.71 -24.01 9.30
CA ASP A 18 -0.31 -23.84 8.84
C ASP A 18 0.17 -24.91 7.85
N SER A 19 -0.64 -25.92 7.54
CA SER A 19 -0.31 -26.96 6.56
C SER A 19 -1.57 -27.44 5.84
N GLY A 20 -1.51 -27.48 4.51
CA GLY A 20 -2.60 -27.98 3.66
C GLY A 20 -2.92 -27.06 2.48
N PRO A 21 -3.84 -27.46 1.59
CA PRO A 21 -4.17 -26.70 0.37
C PRO A 21 -4.56 -25.24 0.59
N ILE A 22 -5.10 -24.91 1.77
CA ILE A 22 -5.46 -23.52 2.15
C ILE A 22 -4.20 -22.75 2.50
N ALA A 23 -3.24 -23.35 3.20
CA ALA A 23 -1.96 -22.71 3.50
C ALA A 23 -1.14 -22.47 2.22
N ASP A 24 -1.13 -23.41 1.30
CA ASP A 24 -0.48 -23.27 0.00
C ASP A 24 -1.15 -22.18 -0.83
N PHE A 25 -2.48 -22.13 -0.85
CA PHE A 25 -3.26 -21.07 -1.50
C PHE A 25 -2.97 -19.69 -0.88
N MET A 26 -2.93 -19.58 0.45
CA MET A 26 -2.58 -18.34 1.17
C MET A 26 -1.11 -17.96 0.96
N ASN A 27 -0.19 -18.91 0.80
CA ASN A 27 1.22 -18.66 0.50
C ASN A 27 1.42 -18.15 -0.92
N ILE A 28 0.65 -18.61 -1.91
CA ILE A 28 0.65 -18.09 -3.28
C ILE A 28 0.31 -16.59 -3.27
N PHE A 29 -0.62 -16.15 -2.42
CA PHE A 29 -0.93 -14.72 -2.27
C PHE A 29 0.14 -13.94 -1.48
N LYS A 30 0.84 -14.58 -0.54
CA LYS A 30 1.98 -13.97 0.17
C LYS A 30 3.20 -13.77 -0.74
N GLU A 31 3.45 -14.66 -1.68
CA GLU A 31 4.53 -14.54 -2.68
C GLU A 31 4.27 -13.45 -3.72
N GLN A 32 3.03 -13.01 -3.92
CA GLN A 32 2.69 -11.92 -4.84
C GLN A 32 2.89 -10.52 -4.23
N ALA A 33 3.25 -10.38 -2.98
CA ALA A 33 3.65 -9.11 -2.40
C ALA A 33 4.94 -8.65 -3.08
N ILE A 34 4.83 -7.64 -3.95
CA ILE A 34 5.98 -7.05 -4.64
C ILE A 34 6.90 -6.45 -3.58
N PRO A 35 8.11 -6.99 -3.36
CA PRO A 35 8.95 -6.56 -2.26
C PRO A 35 9.42 -5.12 -2.48
N ARG A 36 9.48 -4.37 -1.39
CA ARG A 36 10.17 -3.07 -1.37
C ARG A 36 11.67 -3.31 -1.47
N GLU A 37 12.33 -2.63 -2.39
CA GLU A 37 13.76 -2.76 -2.59
C GLU A 37 14.39 -1.45 -3.09
N THR A 38 15.69 -1.28 -2.83
CA THR A 38 16.48 -0.20 -3.42
C THR A 38 16.96 -0.65 -4.79
N VAL A 39 16.72 0.18 -5.80
CA VAL A 39 17.05 -0.10 -7.20
C VAL A 39 17.86 1.05 -7.80
N ALA A 40 18.58 0.76 -8.90
CA ALA A 40 19.23 1.80 -9.68
C ALA A 40 18.17 2.74 -10.29
N TRP A 41 18.43 4.04 -10.20
CA TRP A 41 17.58 5.08 -10.78
C TRP A 41 18.34 5.87 -11.86
N LYS A 42 17.84 5.80 -13.09
CA LYS A 42 18.41 6.50 -14.26
C LYS A 42 17.64 7.75 -14.66
N GLY A 43 16.56 8.09 -13.93
CA GLY A 43 15.76 9.29 -14.18
C GLY A 43 16.48 10.57 -13.75
N ALA A 44 16.05 11.70 -14.30
CA ALA A 44 16.61 13.04 -13.99
C ALA A 44 15.93 13.70 -12.78
N GLU A 45 15.01 13.00 -12.12
CA GLU A 45 14.27 13.55 -10.98
C GLU A 45 15.17 13.75 -9.77
N LYS A 46 14.94 14.88 -9.10
CA LYS A 46 15.71 15.25 -7.89
C LYS A 46 15.39 14.30 -6.72
N PRO A 47 16.35 14.08 -5.81
CA PRO A 47 16.11 13.35 -4.56
C PRO A 47 14.87 13.89 -3.83
N GLY A 48 14.10 12.99 -3.24
CA GLY A 48 12.82 13.31 -2.58
C GLY A 48 11.61 13.33 -3.51
N THR A 49 11.79 13.18 -4.83
CA THR A 49 10.67 13.08 -5.78
C THR A 49 10.06 11.68 -5.73
N ILE A 50 8.73 11.62 -5.81
CA ILE A 50 7.98 10.37 -6.03
C ILE A 50 7.69 10.26 -7.53
N VAL A 51 7.98 9.10 -8.12
CA VAL A 51 7.61 8.76 -9.50
C VAL A 51 6.75 7.49 -9.49
N VAL A 52 5.57 7.57 -10.07
CA VAL A 52 4.65 6.44 -10.20
C VAL A 52 4.57 6.05 -11.67
N SER A 53 4.86 4.78 -11.97
CA SER A 53 4.58 4.16 -13.26
C SER A 53 3.30 3.33 -13.14
N THR A 54 2.24 3.77 -13.80
CA THR A 54 0.94 3.07 -13.76
C THR A 54 0.99 1.77 -14.56
N SER A 55 1.71 1.77 -15.69
CA SER A 55 1.92 0.57 -16.52
C SER A 55 2.71 -0.52 -15.80
N GLN A 56 3.76 -0.14 -15.05
CA GLN A 56 4.57 -1.07 -14.26
C GLN A 56 3.93 -1.42 -12.91
N ARG A 57 2.95 -0.61 -12.45
CA ARG A 57 2.36 -0.71 -11.11
C ARG A 57 3.41 -0.61 -10.01
N ARG A 58 4.29 0.39 -10.16
CA ARG A 58 5.41 0.67 -9.26
C ARG A 58 5.44 2.13 -8.87
N LEU A 59 5.86 2.38 -7.65
CA LEU A 59 6.19 3.70 -7.14
C LEU A 59 7.66 3.72 -6.78
N TYR A 60 8.34 4.79 -7.16
CA TYR A 60 9.76 5.02 -6.88
C TYR A 60 9.90 6.28 -6.03
N TYR A 61 10.59 6.18 -4.92
CA TYR A 61 11.03 7.34 -4.13
C TYR A 61 12.51 7.57 -4.42
N VAL A 62 12.84 8.66 -5.08
CA VAL A 62 14.22 8.97 -5.52
C VAL A 62 15.06 9.34 -4.32
N LEU A 63 16.17 8.61 -4.10
CA LEU A 63 17.09 8.83 -2.97
C LEU A 63 18.23 9.80 -3.32
N GLY A 64 18.60 9.91 -4.58
CA GLY A 64 19.86 10.48 -5.03
C GLY A 64 20.93 9.42 -5.24
N GLY A 65 22.12 9.82 -5.73
CA GLY A 65 23.21 8.89 -6.01
C GLY A 65 22.87 7.81 -7.04
N GLY A 66 21.91 8.06 -7.94
CA GLY A 66 21.46 7.07 -8.91
C GLY A 66 20.62 5.93 -8.33
N GLN A 67 19.96 6.14 -7.20
CA GLN A 67 19.16 5.14 -6.51
C GLN A 67 17.73 5.63 -6.21
N ALA A 68 16.81 4.69 -6.10
CA ALA A 68 15.45 4.91 -5.63
C ALA A 68 14.95 3.70 -4.82
N VAL A 69 14.05 3.94 -3.87
CA VAL A 69 13.27 2.87 -3.24
C VAL A 69 12.07 2.57 -4.12
N ARG A 70 11.93 1.32 -4.53
CA ARG A 70 10.83 0.82 -5.34
C ARG A 70 9.79 0.11 -4.47
N TYR A 71 8.52 0.45 -4.68
CA TYR A 71 7.36 -0.15 -4.01
C TYR A 71 6.40 -0.75 -5.05
N GLY A 72 5.73 -1.83 -4.69
CA GLY A 72 4.57 -2.31 -5.41
C GLY A 72 3.33 -1.48 -5.08
N VAL A 73 2.53 -1.13 -6.08
CA VAL A 73 1.33 -0.32 -5.89
C VAL A 73 0.13 -0.85 -6.66
N GLY A 74 -1.07 -0.64 -6.11
CA GLY A 74 -2.31 -0.70 -6.85
C GLY A 74 -2.61 0.66 -7.48
N VAL A 75 -3.10 0.67 -8.71
CA VAL A 75 -3.35 1.90 -9.50
C VAL A 75 -4.80 2.00 -9.95
N GLY A 76 -5.16 3.11 -10.58
CA GLY A 76 -6.47 3.31 -11.19
C GLY A 76 -6.75 2.26 -12.26
N ARG A 77 -7.98 1.70 -12.23
CA ARG A 77 -8.48 0.84 -13.31
C ARG A 77 -8.64 1.63 -14.61
N GLN A 78 -8.80 0.93 -15.71
CA GLN A 78 -9.03 1.56 -17.03
C GLN A 78 -10.14 2.63 -16.96
N GLY A 79 -9.88 3.82 -17.55
CA GLY A 79 -10.75 4.99 -17.47
C GLY A 79 -10.64 5.82 -16.19
N PHE A 80 -9.84 5.38 -15.21
CA PHE A 80 -9.55 6.10 -13.96
C PHE A 80 -8.05 6.35 -13.75
N SER A 81 -7.20 5.96 -14.70
CA SER A 81 -5.79 6.32 -14.71
C SER A 81 -5.61 7.80 -15.06
N TRP A 82 -4.62 8.41 -14.45
CA TRP A 82 -4.21 9.77 -14.75
C TRP A 82 -2.69 9.86 -14.84
N SER A 83 -2.20 10.85 -15.53
CA SER A 83 -0.78 11.17 -15.61
C SER A 83 -0.56 12.66 -15.37
N GLY A 84 0.67 13.04 -15.06
CA GLY A 84 1.04 14.42 -14.80
C GLY A 84 1.77 14.60 -13.46
N GLN A 85 1.81 15.84 -12.99
CA GLN A 85 2.54 16.22 -11.79
C GLN A 85 1.61 16.83 -10.76
N LYS A 86 1.80 16.46 -9.50
CA LYS A 86 1.16 17.05 -8.32
C LYS A 86 2.18 17.17 -7.20
N SER A 87 1.77 17.78 -6.09
CA SER A 87 2.57 17.82 -4.86
C SER A 87 1.75 17.26 -3.71
N VAL A 88 2.43 16.67 -2.74
CA VAL A 88 1.79 16.29 -1.47
C VAL A 88 1.40 17.55 -0.72
N THR A 89 0.12 17.75 -0.49
CA THR A 89 -0.44 18.95 0.19
C THR A 89 -0.79 18.69 1.63
N MET A 90 -1.05 17.43 1.99
CA MET A 90 -1.40 17.03 3.34
C MET A 90 -1.00 15.57 3.59
N LYS A 91 -0.66 15.28 4.84
CA LYS A 91 -0.34 13.93 5.34
C LYS A 91 -1.24 13.63 6.53
N LYS A 92 -1.78 12.41 6.60
CA LYS A 92 -2.58 11.93 7.73
C LYS A 92 -2.25 10.51 8.11
N GLU A 93 -2.18 10.28 9.41
CA GLU A 93 -2.13 8.96 10.02
C GLU A 93 -3.55 8.48 10.29
N TRP A 94 -3.81 7.21 10.02
CA TRP A 94 -5.12 6.58 10.19
C TRP A 94 -6.28 7.48 9.77
N PRO A 95 -6.31 7.93 8.49
CA PRO A 95 -7.29 8.91 8.04
C PRO A 95 -8.71 8.34 8.09
N ALA A 96 -9.67 9.16 8.48
CA ALA A 96 -11.07 8.84 8.28
C ALA A 96 -11.41 8.85 6.78
N TRP A 97 -12.30 7.98 6.37
CA TRP A 97 -12.75 7.87 4.99
C TRP A 97 -14.18 8.36 4.82
N ARG A 98 -14.37 9.16 3.79
CA ARG A 98 -15.68 9.58 3.28
C ARG A 98 -15.70 9.24 1.80
N PRO A 99 -16.57 8.33 1.35
CA PRO A 99 -16.71 8.01 -0.06
C PRO A 99 -17.08 9.27 -0.85
N PRO A 100 -16.46 9.50 -2.03
CA PRO A 100 -16.90 10.55 -2.94
C PRO A 100 -18.36 10.34 -3.36
N ALA A 101 -19.09 11.43 -3.61
CA ALA A 101 -20.51 11.37 -4.01
C ALA A 101 -20.74 10.46 -5.22
N GLN A 102 -19.86 10.49 -6.21
CA GLN A 102 -19.91 9.62 -7.39
C GLN A 102 -19.76 8.12 -7.03
N MET A 103 -19.02 7.79 -5.98
CA MET A 103 -18.89 6.41 -5.50
C MET A 103 -20.18 5.98 -4.80
N LEU A 104 -20.75 6.85 -3.96
CA LEU A 104 -22.03 6.59 -3.30
C LEU A 104 -23.19 6.45 -4.29
N ALA A 105 -23.16 7.18 -5.41
CA ALA A 105 -24.16 7.02 -6.48
C ALA A 105 -24.09 5.63 -7.13
N ARG A 106 -22.91 5.04 -7.25
CA ARG A 106 -22.71 3.68 -7.79
C ARG A 106 -22.86 2.57 -6.76
N ARG A 107 -22.57 2.88 -5.51
CA ARG A 107 -22.58 1.96 -4.37
C ARG A 107 -23.26 2.63 -3.18
N PRO A 108 -24.60 2.73 -3.19
CA PRO A 108 -25.36 3.37 -2.12
C PRO A 108 -25.32 2.61 -0.79
N ASP A 109 -24.88 1.34 -0.83
CA ASP A 109 -24.65 0.46 0.31
C ASP A 109 -23.43 0.85 1.15
N LEU A 110 -22.51 1.66 0.61
CA LEU A 110 -21.31 2.07 1.34
C LEU A 110 -21.65 3.02 2.49
N PRO A 111 -20.91 2.92 3.62
CA PRO A 111 -21.06 3.85 4.73
C PRO A 111 -20.65 5.26 4.29
N ARG A 112 -21.39 6.27 4.71
CA ARG A 112 -21.09 7.69 4.40
C ARG A 112 -19.85 8.20 5.11
N PHE A 113 -19.39 7.49 6.14
CA PHE A 113 -18.21 7.80 6.94
C PHE A 113 -17.66 6.54 7.60
N MET A 114 -16.33 6.40 7.57
CA MET A 114 -15.59 5.42 8.37
C MET A 114 -14.48 6.14 9.14
N ALA A 115 -14.40 5.90 10.44
CA ALA A 115 -13.26 6.33 11.24
C ALA A 115 -11.96 5.68 10.77
N GLY A 116 -10.82 6.27 11.11
CA GLY A 116 -9.52 5.64 10.87
C GLY A 116 -9.40 4.31 11.63
N GLY A 117 -8.79 3.31 11.01
CA GLY A 117 -8.65 1.97 11.60
C GLY A 117 -8.26 0.92 10.56
N GLN A 118 -8.07 -0.32 11.01
CA GLN A 118 -7.61 -1.41 10.15
C GLN A 118 -8.60 -1.77 9.04
N ASP A 119 -9.89 -1.63 9.29
CA ASP A 119 -10.94 -1.91 8.31
C ASP A 119 -11.18 -0.76 7.32
N ASN A 120 -10.52 0.37 7.53
CA ASN A 120 -10.67 1.54 6.67
C ASN A 120 -9.89 1.36 5.36
N PRO A 121 -10.51 1.57 4.20
CA PRO A 121 -9.87 1.37 2.89
C PRO A 121 -8.67 2.29 2.62
N LEU A 122 -8.49 3.38 3.39
CA LEU A 122 -7.31 4.25 3.28
C LEU A 122 -6.11 3.72 4.07
N GLY A 123 -6.29 2.71 4.90
CA GLY A 123 -5.23 2.08 5.66
C GLY A 123 -4.53 3.01 6.67
N ALA A 124 -3.28 2.68 6.98
CA ALA A 124 -2.53 3.30 8.08
C ALA A 124 -2.12 4.76 7.81
N ARG A 125 -1.92 5.15 6.56
CA ARG A 125 -1.43 6.49 6.16
C ARG A 125 -2.06 6.94 4.86
N ALA A 126 -2.23 8.26 4.71
CA ALA A 126 -2.60 8.87 3.44
C ALA A 126 -1.82 10.17 3.18
N MET A 127 -1.39 10.34 1.94
CA MET A 127 -0.77 11.54 1.39
C MET A 127 -1.67 12.08 0.30
N TYR A 128 -2.14 13.30 0.46
CA TYR A 128 -3.10 13.96 -0.44
C TYR A 128 -2.36 14.71 -1.53
N LEU A 129 -2.84 14.63 -2.77
CA LEU A 129 -2.15 15.15 -3.94
C LEU A 129 -2.86 16.39 -4.52
N GLY A 130 -2.29 17.56 -4.27
CA GLY A 130 -2.83 18.84 -4.73
C GLY A 130 -4.23 19.09 -4.17
N SER A 131 -5.07 19.77 -4.95
CA SER A 131 -6.49 20.00 -4.67
C SER A 131 -7.39 18.87 -5.21
N SER A 132 -6.80 17.78 -5.69
CA SER A 132 -7.54 16.66 -6.28
C SER A 132 -8.05 15.68 -5.22
N LEU A 133 -8.91 14.75 -5.65
CA LEU A 133 -9.34 13.62 -4.82
C LEU A 133 -8.31 12.49 -4.77
N TYR A 134 -7.20 12.60 -5.52
CA TYR A 134 -6.17 11.56 -5.58
C TYR A 134 -5.29 11.55 -4.33
N ARG A 135 -4.94 10.35 -3.91
CA ARG A 135 -4.10 10.08 -2.74
C ARG A 135 -3.13 8.96 -3.03
N ILE A 136 -2.02 8.95 -2.31
CA ILE A 136 -1.21 7.75 -2.07
C ILE A 136 -1.58 7.31 -0.66
N HIS A 137 -2.06 6.08 -0.49
CA HIS A 137 -2.57 5.63 0.80
C HIS A 137 -2.35 4.13 1.02
N GLY A 138 -2.46 3.70 2.27
CA GLY A 138 -2.48 2.29 2.64
C GLY A 138 -3.71 1.55 2.13
N SER A 139 -3.88 0.32 2.55
CA SER A 139 -5.05 -0.48 2.16
C SER A 139 -5.35 -1.52 3.24
N ASN A 140 -6.63 -1.82 3.40
CA ASN A 140 -7.11 -3.00 4.11
C ASN A 140 -7.18 -4.25 3.21
N GLU A 141 -6.83 -4.11 1.91
CA GLU A 141 -6.84 -5.16 0.89
C GLU A 141 -5.43 -5.31 0.27
N PRO A 142 -4.43 -5.84 1.02
CA PRO A 142 -3.03 -5.92 0.56
C PRO A 142 -2.86 -6.79 -0.69
N GLU A 143 -3.74 -7.74 -0.94
CA GLU A 143 -3.76 -8.62 -2.11
C GLU A 143 -4.03 -7.86 -3.41
N THR A 144 -4.56 -6.63 -3.34
CA THR A 144 -4.82 -5.78 -4.54
C THR A 144 -3.57 -5.04 -5.04
N MET A 145 -2.42 -5.21 -4.36
CA MET A 145 -1.17 -4.60 -4.82
C MET A 145 -0.71 -5.25 -6.13
N GLY A 146 -0.25 -4.44 -7.06
CA GLY A 146 0.05 -4.89 -8.42
C GLY A 146 -1.16 -4.99 -9.35
N ALA A 147 -2.37 -4.61 -8.89
CA ALA A 147 -3.58 -4.60 -9.69
C ALA A 147 -4.05 -3.17 -10.05
N ALA A 148 -4.90 -3.07 -11.07
CA ALA A 148 -5.56 -1.84 -11.51
C ALA A 148 -7.01 -1.85 -11.01
N VAL A 149 -7.23 -1.46 -9.76
CA VAL A 149 -8.52 -1.64 -9.05
C VAL A 149 -9.11 -0.36 -8.48
N SER A 150 -8.34 0.72 -8.39
CA SER A 150 -8.78 1.95 -7.75
C SER A 150 -9.54 2.89 -8.69
N SER A 151 -10.09 3.96 -8.15
CA SER A 151 -10.67 5.08 -8.91
C SER A 151 -9.65 6.23 -9.09
N GLY A 152 -8.36 5.91 -9.29
CA GLY A 152 -7.28 6.84 -9.57
C GLY A 152 -6.33 7.09 -8.38
N CYS A 153 -6.67 6.66 -7.17
CA CYS A 153 -5.75 6.67 -6.03
C CYS A 153 -4.67 5.59 -6.19
N ILE A 154 -3.52 5.81 -5.57
CA ILE A 154 -2.39 4.89 -5.55
C ILE A 154 -2.41 4.17 -4.21
N ARG A 155 -2.64 2.86 -4.26
CA ARG A 155 -2.72 2.00 -3.08
C ARG A 155 -1.38 1.36 -2.78
N MET A 156 -1.04 1.24 -1.52
CA MET A 156 0.14 0.56 -1.02
C MET A 156 -0.23 -0.40 0.11
N THR A 157 0.63 -1.37 0.40
CA THR A 157 0.49 -2.09 1.67
C THR A 157 0.66 -1.12 2.84
N ASN A 158 0.06 -1.42 3.99
CA ASN A 158 0.22 -0.57 5.18
C ASN A 158 1.68 -0.45 5.61
N LYS A 159 2.47 -1.51 5.48
CA LYS A 159 3.91 -1.51 5.76
C LYS A 159 4.67 -0.54 4.86
N ASP A 160 4.36 -0.53 3.58
CA ASP A 160 5.07 0.31 2.60
C ASP A 160 4.63 1.76 2.65
N VAL A 161 3.35 2.03 2.88
CA VAL A 161 2.88 3.41 2.99
C VAL A 161 3.42 4.10 4.25
N VAL A 162 3.63 3.37 5.34
CA VAL A 162 4.28 3.91 6.55
C VAL A 162 5.72 4.29 6.24
N ASP A 163 6.51 3.41 5.61
CA ASP A 163 7.88 3.71 5.22
C ASP A 163 7.98 4.91 4.26
N LEU A 164 7.11 4.97 3.24
CA LEU A 164 7.07 6.11 2.32
C LEU A 164 6.64 7.40 3.03
N TYR A 165 5.65 7.32 3.90
CA TYR A 165 5.13 8.45 4.67
C TYR A 165 6.23 9.11 5.52
N ASP A 166 7.08 8.32 6.16
CA ASP A 166 8.18 8.82 7.00
C ASP A 166 9.25 9.56 6.18
N ARG A 167 9.42 9.18 4.90
CA ARG A 167 10.37 9.83 3.96
C ARG A 167 9.81 11.12 3.35
N VAL A 168 8.50 11.19 3.16
CA VAL A 168 7.81 12.23 2.39
C VAL A 168 7.46 13.44 3.26
N LYS A 169 7.62 14.64 2.70
CA LYS A 169 7.22 15.91 3.31
C LYS A 169 6.05 16.54 2.54
N VAL A 170 5.28 17.40 3.19
CA VAL A 170 4.37 18.31 2.47
C VAL A 170 5.19 19.15 1.50
N GLY A 171 4.73 19.28 0.26
CA GLY A 171 5.48 19.89 -0.84
C GLY A 171 6.25 18.88 -1.70
N THR A 172 6.39 17.62 -1.29
CA THR A 172 7.05 16.58 -2.11
C THR A 172 6.37 16.48 -3.48
N LYS A 173 7.20 16.53 -4.53
CA LYS A 173 6.74 16.36 -5.93
C LYS A 173 6.35 14.92 -6.20
N VAL A 174 5.23 14.74 -6.87
CA VAL A 174 4.72 13.43 -7.33
C VAL A 174 4.49 13.50 -8.82
N ILE A 175 5.17 12.66 -9.57
CA ILE A 175 5.04 12.51 -11.03
C ILE A 175 4.40 11.17 -11.31
N VAL A 176 3.29 11.16 -12.04
CA VAL A 176 2.60 9.94 -12.48
C VAL A 176 2.74 9.81 -13.98
N ARG A 177 3.22 8.65 -14.42
CA ARG A 177 3.45 8.28 -15.82
C ARG A 177 2.68 7.01 -16.16
N ASN A 178 2.28 6.89 -17.40
CA ASN A 178 1.74 5.66 -17.97
C ASN A 178 2.85 4.72 -18.41
#